data_f43070ce2aba877cb57fd02e00465ccd
#
_entry.id   f43070ce2aba877cb57fd02e00465ccd
#
_cell.length_a   1.000
_cell.length_b   1.000
_cell.length_c   1.000
_cell.angle_alpha   90.00
_cell.angle_beta   90.00
_cell.angle_gamma   90.00
#
_symmetry.space_group_name_H-M   'P 1'
#
loop_
_entity.id
_entity.type
_entity.pdbx_description
1 polymer ?
#
loop_
_entity_poly.entity_id
_entity_poly.type
_entity_poly.pdbx_seq_one_letter_code
_entity_poly.pdbx_strand_id
1 'polypeptide(L)' 'MFKVKTFGMEIRPMKTIKELAELDEGVNKFISDSAIKRIISVSDSLTTSDSGETIGIVRVVCYET' A
#
# COMPACT_ATOMS: atom_id res chain seq x y z
N MET A 1 20.68 -0.92 5.92
CA MET A 1 19.70 -1.53 6.85
C MET A 1 18.40 -1.75 6.12
N PHE A 2 17.81 -2.93 6.29
CA PHE A 2 16.51 -3.24 5.67
C PHE A 2 15.38 -2.85 6.61
N LYS A 3 14.35 -2.27 6.03
CA LYS A 3 13.16 -1.84 6.77
C LYS A 3 11.91 -2.20 5.99
N VAL A 4 10.78 -2.22 6.69
CA VAL A 4 9.48 -2.42 6.05
C VAL A 4 8.54 -1.27 6.42
N LYS A 5 7.68 -0.92 5.49
CA LYS A 5 6.60 0.03 5.71
C LYS A 5 5.31 -0.61 5.21
N THR A 6 4.29 -0.61 6.05
CA THR A 6 2.99 -1.18 5.71
C THR A 6 1.99 -0.07 5.44
N PHE A 7 1.26 -0.21 4.33
CA PHE A 7 0.18 0.70 3.96
C PHE A 7 -1.11 -0.10 3.94
N GLY A 8 -2.18 0.48 4.42
CA GLY A 8 -3.49 -0.16 4.40
C GLY A 8 -4.55 0.80 3.92
N MET A 9 -5.54 0.29 3.19
CA MET A 9 -6.64 1.10 2.69
C MET A 9 -7.86 0.22 2.47
N GLU A 10 -9.04 0.73 2.79
CA GLU A 10 -10.30 0.13 2.39
C GLU A 10 -10.64 0.59 0.99
N ILE A 11 -11.05 -0.35 0.14
CA ILE A 11 -11.44 -0.09 -1.24
C ILE A 11 -12.96 -0.25 -1.33
N ARG A 12 -13.65 0.82 -1.68
CA ARG A 12 -15.11 0.79 -1.82
C ARG A 12 -15.50 0.34 -3.23
N PRO A 13 -16.60 -0.42 -3.39
CA PRO A 13 -16.91 -1.04 -4.66
C PRO A 13 -16.97 -0.10 -5.87
N MET A 14 -17.49 1.10 -5.71
CA MET A 14 -17.67 2.00 -6.86
C MET A 14 -16.47 2.92 -7.09
N LYS A 15 -15.41 2.78 -6.32
CA LYS A 15 -14.28 3.72 -6.35
C LYS A 15 -12.92 3.01 -6.41
N THR A 16 -12.92 1.79 -6.91
CA THR A 16 -11.72 0.94 -6.87
C THR A 16 -10.51 1.60 -7.54
N ILE A 17 -10.67 2.09 -8.76
CA ILE A 17 -9.54 2.68 -9.50
C ILE A 17 -9.02 3.93 -8.81
N LYS A 18 -9.92 4.78 -8.34
CA LYS A 18 -9.54 6.01 -7.64
C LYS A 18 -8.79 5.69 -6.34
N GLU A 19 -9.30 4.75 -5.56
CA GLU A 19 -8.70 4.42 -4.29
C GLU A 19 -7.36 3.70 -4.43
N LEU A 20 -7.21 2.86 -5.46
CA LEU A 20 -5.92 2.26 -5.76
C LEU A 20 -4.89 3.32 -6.17
N ALA A 21 -5.31 4.33 -6.93
CA ALA A 21 -4.42 5.44 -7.30
C ALA A 21 -4.00 6.24 -6.06
N GLU A 22 -4.91 6.45 -5.12
CA GLU A 22 -4.59 7.13 -3.86
C GLU A 22 -3.58 6.33 -3.03
N LEU A 23 -3.72 5.02 -3.00
CA LEU A 23 -2.76 4.15 -2.31
C LEU A 23 -1.37 4.27 -2.97
N ASP A 24 -1.32 4.23 -4.29
CA ASP A 24 -0.07 4.37 -5.02
C ASP A 24 0.58 5.72 -4.76
N GLU A 25 -0.20 6.80 -4.72
CA GLU A 25 0.32 8.14 -4.40
C GLU A 25 0.94 8.17 -3.01
N GLY A 26 0.29 7.54 -2.02
CA GLY A 26 0.82 7.47 -0.67
C GLY A 26 2.15 6.73 -0.61
N VAL A 27 2.23 5.60 -1.32
CA VAL A 27 3.47 4.82 -1.38
C VAL A 27 4.57 5.62 -2.10
N ASN A 28 4.24 6.23 -3.22
CA ASN A 28 5.22 7.00 -3.99
C ASN A 28 5.73 8.22 -3.21
N LYS A 29 4.85 8.87 -2.47
CA LYS A 29 5.25 9.98 -1.61
C LYS A 29 6.21 9.51 -0.52
N PHE A 30 5.91 8.38 0.10
CA PHE A 30 6.81 7.80 1.09
C PHE A 30 8.19 7.53 0.49
N ILE A 31 8.24 6.95 -0.71
CA ILE A 31 9.50 6.66 -1.40
C ILE A 31 10.28 7.94 -1.67
N SER A 32 9.58 9.00 -2.12
CA SER A 32 10.22 10.28 -2.44
C SER A 32 10.74 11.02 -1.21
N ASP A 33 9.99 10.96 -0.09
CA ASP A 33 10.29 11.74 1.10
C ASP A 33 11.27 11.05 2.05
N SER A 34 11.50 9.76 1.87
CA SER A 34 12.36 8.97 2.75
C SER A 34 13.75 8.79 2.13
N ALA A 35 14.75 8.61 2.97
CA ALA A 35 16.12 8.37 2.51
C ALA A 35 16.29 6.91 2.10
N ILE A 36 15.56 6.50 1.07
CA ILE A 36 15.55 5.13 0.58
C ILE A 36 16.68 4.93 -0.41
N LYS A 37 17.53 3.94 -0.14
CA LYS A 37 18.62 3.57 -1.03
C LYS A 37 18.10 2.73 -2.20
N ARG A 38 17.22 1.79 -1.92
CA ARG A 38 16.54 1.01 -2.96
C ARG A 38 15.32 0.30 -2.40
N ILE A 39 14.39 -0.03 -3.30
CA ILE A 39 13.24 -0.86 -2.97
C ILE A 39 13.63 -2.31 -3.22
N ILE A 40 13.43 -3.15 -2.21
CA ILE A 40 13.74 -4.58 -2.28
C ILE A 40 12.53 -5.36 -2.83
N SER A 41 11.36 -5.10 -2.27
CA SER A 41 10.15 -5.78 -2.70
C SER A 41 8.91 -4.99 -2.31
N VAL A 42 7.84 -5.21 -3.06
CA VAL A 42 6.51 -4.70 -2.75
C VAL A 42 5.55 -5.88 -2.87
N SER A 43 4.76 -6.12 -1.85
CA SER A 43 3.77 -7.19 -1.89
C SER A 43 2.43 -6.70 -1.35
N ASP A 44 1.37 -7.23 -1.94
CA ASP A 44 0.00 -6.86 -1.59
C ASP A 44 -0.76 -8.07 -1.09
N SER A 45 -1.64 -7.83 -0.12
CA SER A 45 -2.59 -8.82 0.36
C SER A 45 -3.97 -8.20 0.41
N LEU A 46 -4.99 -9.00 0.17
CA LEU A 46 -6.37 -8.55 0.21
C LEU A 46 -7.06 -9.09 1.45
N THR A 47 -7.90 -8.27 2.05
CA THR A 47 -8.79 -8.68 3.13
C THR A 47 -10.21 -8.30 2.76
N THR A 48 -11.19 -9.02 3.31
CA THR A 48 -12.60 -8.69 3.11
C THR A 48 -13.22 -8.35 4.46
N SER A 49 -14.21 -7.44 4.44
CA SER A 49 -15.00 -7.17 5.63
C SER A 49 -15.97 -8.34 5.87
N ASP A 50 -16.48 -8.46 7.10
CA ASP A 50 -17.43 -9.50 7.44
C ASP A 50 -18.70 -9.44 6.59
N SER A 51 -19.10 -8.25 6.17
CA SER A 51 -20.27 -8.06 5.31
C SER A 51 -19.98 -8.27 3.84
N GLY A 52 -18.71 -8.33 3.43
CA GLY A 52 -18.31 -8.44 2.04
C GLY A 52 -18.49 -7.16 1.23
N GLU A 53 -18.84 -6.06 1.87
CA GLU A 53 -19.11 -4.79 1.17
C GLU A 53 -17.86 -4.02 0.78
N THR A 54 -16.77 -4.22 1.49
CA THR A 54 -15.51 -3.56 1.21
C THR A 54 -14.38 -4.56 1.15
N ILE A 55 -13.36 -4.21 0.38
CA ILE A 55 -12.12 -4.98 0.28
C ILE A 55 -11.02 -4.14 0.89
N GLY A 56 -10.27 -4.71 1.82
CA GLY A 56 -9.08 -4.07 2.33
C GLY A 56 -7.87 -4.50 1.53
N ILE A 57 -6.97 -3.57 1.28
CA ILE A 57 -5.68 -3.87 0.68
C ILE A 57 -4.59 -3.52 1.69
N VAL A 58 -3.64 -4.44 1.85
CA VAL A 58 -2.46 -4.20 2.67
C VAL A 58 -1.24 -4.34 1.77
N ARG A 59 -0.48 -3.26 1.67
CA ARG A 59 0.74 -3.23 0.85
C ARG A 59 1.95 -3.11 1.76
N VAL A 60 2.88 -4.03 1.62
CA VAL A 60 4.12 -4.02 2.40
C VAL A 60 5.27 -3.69 1.47
N VAL A 61 6.01 -2.64 1.80
CA VAL A 61 7.20 -2.22 1.05
C VAL A 61 8.42 -2.56 1.89
N CYS A 62 9.29 -3.38 1.35
CA CYS A 62 10.58 -3.67 1.96
C CYS A 62 11.64 -2.86 1.24
N TYR A 63 12.43 -2.11 1.99
CA TYR A 63 13.38 -1.17 1.40
C TYR A 63 14.68 -1.14 2.20
N GLU A 64 15.69 -0.57 1.57
CA GLU A 64 17.01 -0.39 2.19
C GLU A 64 17.31 1.09 2.39
N THR A 65 17.80 1.44 3.56
CA THR A 65 18.29 2.78 3.87
C THR A 65 19.79 2.81 4.00
#